data_b1b3b211e2a14d5c26b324f5be3ec0f3
#
_entry.id   b1b3b211e2a14d5c26b324f5be3ec0f3
#
_cell.length_a   1.000
_cell.length_b   1.000
_cell.length_c   1.000
_cell.angle_alpha   90.00
_cell.angle_beta   90.00
_cell.angle_gamma   90.00
#
_symmetry.space_group_name_H-M   'P 1'
#
loop_
_entity.id
_entity.type
_entity.pdbx_description
1 polymer ?
#
loop_
_entity_poly.entity_id
_entity_poly.type
_entity_poly.pdbx_seq_one_letter_code
_entity_poly.pdbx_strand_id
1 'polypeptide(L)'
;MGCRTRVMGNHHDKTKEVTCGRGNLSFTSINLPRIAIQAKDMEQFYQKLDRRLELCCRQLLHRLDVQKKKTVKNYPFLMGQGIWIDSEKLNINDSVEEVLKHGTLSVGFIGLAETLVALTGKHHGESEESRELGYEIISHMREFMDNKSEETGLNFTLLATPAEGLSGRFVRMDKKRFGEIPGVTDRDYYTNSFHVPVYYGISAFDKIKIEAPFHALTNAGHISYVELDGDTAKNPEAFEAVIRCMKASGIGYGSVNHPVDRDPVCGYTGVIDDVCPRCGRREGESISLERLNELRKKYPDVPVYLDANH
;
A
#
# COMPACT_ATOMS: atom_id res chain seq x y z
N MET A 1 0.52 -12.58 -4.89
CA MET A 1 1.34 -11.88 -3.86
C MET A 1 1.45 -10.42 -4.24
N GLY A 2 1.26 -9.50 -3.31
CA GLY A 2 1.49 -8.07 -3.53
C GLY A 2 2.97 -7.71 -3.36
N CYS A 3 3.39 -6.58 -3.94
CA CYS A 3 4.79 -6.12 -3.94
C CYS A 3 5.39 -5.87 -2.54
N ARG A 4 4.57 -5.76 -1.51
CA ARG A 4 4.98 -5.47 -0.13
C ARG A 4 4.52 -6.52 0.87
N THR A 5 4.01 -7.66 0.40
CA THR A 5 3.53 -8.73 1.27
C THR A 5 4.68 -9.52 1.86
N ARG A 6 4.63 -9.78 3.16
CA ARG A 6 5.61 -10.62 3.86
C ARG A 6 4.91 -11.59 4.81
N VAL A 7 5.62 -12.61 5.23
CA VAL A 7 5.18 -13.59 6.22
C VAL A 7 6.12 -13.54 7.41
N MET A 8 5.56 -13.41 8.60
CA MET A 8 6.30 -13.41 9.87
C MET A 8 5.58 -14.28 10.88
N GLY A 9 6.36 -14.92 11.74
CA GLY A 9 5.83 -15.84 12.74
C GLY A 9 5.05 -17.00 12.11
N ASN A 10 4.71 -18.00 12.88
CA ASN A 10 3.78 -19.05 12.51
C ASN A 10 2.96 -19.47 13.72
N HIS A 11 1.80 -18.87 13.88
CA HIS A 11 0.94 -19.14 15.02
C HIS A 11 0.41 -20.56 15.01
N HIS A 12 0.17 -21.11 13.81
CA HIS A 12 -0.26 -22.48 13.62
C HIS A 12 0.80 -23.50 14.08
N ASP A 13 2.06 -23.25 13.78
CA ASP A 13 3.18 -24.14 14.17
C ASP A 13 4.43 -23.30 14.50
N LYS A 14 4.59 -22.99 15.78
CA LYS A 14 5.71 -22.18 16.28
C LYS A 14 7.09 -22.82 16.07
N THR A 15 7.16 -24.11 15.75
CA THR A 15 8.42 -24.79 15.40
C THR A 15 8.86 -24.50 13.97
N LYS A 16 7.98 -23.94 13.15
CA LYS A 16 8.17 -23.64 11.72
C LYS A 16 7.98 -22.16 11.40
N GLU A 17 8.62 -21.28 12.15
CA GLU A 17 8.61 -19.82 11.94
C GLU A 17 9.53 -19.37 10.80
N VAL A 18 9.66 -20.16 9.75
CA VAL A 18 10.41 -19.79 8.56
C VAL A 18 9.56 -18.90 7.64
N THR A 19 10.22 -18.00 6.92
CA THR A 19 9.55 -17.09 5.98
C THR A 19 9.47 -17.65 4.56
N CYS A 20 10.37 -18.57 4.19
CA CYS A 20 10.34 -19.27 2.91
C CYS A 20 9.31 -20.43 2.93
N GLY A 21 8.82 -20.81 1.76
CA GLY A 21 7.82 -21.87 1.61
C GLY A 21 6.45 -21.55 2.17
N ARG A 22 6.17 -20.29 2.47
CA ARG A 22 4.89 -19.80 3.01
C ARG A 22 4.44 -18.55 2.25
N GLY A 23 3.19 -18.15 2.40
CA GLY A 23 2.67 -16.96 1.72
C GLY A 23 1.32 -16.53 2.25
N ASN A 24 0.85 -15.41 1.73
CA ASN A 24 -0.48 -14.92 2.01
C ASN A 24 -1.51 -15.68 1.18
N LEU A 25 -2.48 -16.30 1.81
CA LEU A 25 -3.56 -17.06 1.17
C LEU A 25 -4.64 -16.14 0.62
N SER A 26 -4.95 -15.10 1.38
CA SER A 26 -5.97 -14.13 1.01
C SER A 26 -5.85 -12.87 1.85
N PHE A 27 -6.20 -11.73 1.26
CA PHE A 27 -6.37 -10.50 2.02
C PHE A 27 -7.64 -9.76 1.61
N THR A 28 -8.12 -8.89 2.49
CA THR A 28 -9.21 -7.96 2.23
C THR A 28 -8.91 -6.63 2.91
N SER A 29 -9.38 -5.51 2.34
CA SER A 29 -8.99 -4.18 2.82
C SER A 29 -10.17 -3.38 3.31
N ILE A 30 -9.97 -2.70 4.45
CA ILE A 30 -10.94 -1.81 5.08
C ILE A 30 -10.76 -0.39 4.51
N ASN A 31 -11.89 0.23 4.18
CA ASN A 31 -11.99 1.66 3.89
C ASN A 31 -12.12 2.42 5.22
N LEU A 32 -11.01 2.84 5.81
CA LEU A 32 -10.99 3.56 7.09
C LEU A 32 -11.70 4.93 7.00
N PRO A 33 -11.48 5.77 5.96
CA PRO A 33 -12.17 7.06 5.83
C PRO A 33 -13.69 6.93 5.91
N ARG A 34 -14.26 5.91 5.28
CA ARG A 34 -15.71 5.68 5.36
C ARG A 34 -16.21 5.45 6.78
N ILE A 35 -15.43 4.76 7.59
CA ILE A 35 -15.80 4.51 9.00
C ILE A 35 -15.78 5.82 9.75
N ALA A 36 -14.74 6.65 9.55
CA ALA A 36 -14.62 7.97 10.18
C ALA A 36 -15.76 8.91 9.79
N ILE A 37 -16.07 9.02 8.49
CA ILE A 37 -17.20 9.84 8.00
C ILE A 37 -18.55 9.43 8.64
N GLN A 38 -18.72 8.15 8.93
CA GLN A 38 -19.95 7.62 9.50
C GLN A 38 -20.01 7.62 11.03
N ALA A 39 -18.89 7.88 11.68
CA ALA A 39 -18.81 7.92 13.14
C ALA A 39 -19.21 9.32 13.65
N LYS A 40 -19.91 9.35 14.78
CA LYS A 40 -20.27 10.60 15.49
C LYS A 40 -19.23 11.00 16.53
N ASP A 41 -18.51 10.01 17.03
CA ASP A 41 -17.50 10.11 18.07
C ASP A 41 -16.51 8.93 17.96
N MET A 42 -15.47 8.95 18.77
CA MET A 42 -14.43 7.92 18.78
C MET A 42 -14.93 6.55 19.22
N GLU A 43 -15.87 6.49 20.17
CA GLU A 43 -16.45 5.22 20.61
C GLU A 43 -17.18 4.54 19.44
N GLN A 44 -18.01 5.29 18.72
CA GLN A 44 -18.71 4.78 17.55
C GLN A 44 -17.76 4.42 16.41
N PHE A 45 -16.64 5.14 16.26
CA PHE A 45 -15.62 4.80 15.29
C PHE A 45 -15.05 3.41 15.55
N TYR A 46 -14.60 3.12 16.79
CA TYR A 46 -14.05 1.81 17.15
C TYR A 46 -15.10 0.71 17.06
N GLN A 47 -16.32 0.94 17.51
CA GLN A 47 -17.42 -0.05 17.36
C GLN A 47 -17.68 -0.42 15.90
N LYS A 48 -17.64 0.55 14.99
CA LYS A 48 -17.79 0.31 13.55
C LYS A 48 -16.55 -0.39 12.95
N LEU A 49 -15.36 -0.02 13.41
CA LEU A 49 -14.10 -0.64 12.99
C LEU A 49 -14.09 -2.12 13.35
N ASP A 50 -14.42 -2.47 14.61
CA ASP A 50 -14.45 -3.85 15.10
C ASP A 50 -15.44 -4.71 14.32
N ARG A 51 -16.63 -4.17 14.02
CA ARG A 51 -17.59 -4.87 13.16
C ARG A 51 -17.05 -5.14 11.77
N ARG A 52 -16.24 -4.25 11.22
CA ARG A 52 -15.60 -4.45 9.89
C ARG A 52 -14.47 -5.46 9.98
N LEU A 53 -13.66 -5.39 11.02
CA LEU A 53 -12.59 -6.36 11.27
C LEU A 53 -13.18 -7.78 11.39
N GLU A 54 -14.21 -7.98 12.19
CA GLU A 54 -14.88 -9.27 12.32
C GLU A 54 -15.48 -9.77 11.00
N LEU A 55 -16.12 -8.88 10.22
CA LEU A 55 -16.65 -9.23 8.90
C LEU A 55 -15.53 -9.67 7.94
N CYS A 56 -14.39 -8.98 7.97
CA CYS A 56 -13.22 -9.32 7.16
C CYS A 56 -12.66 -10.69 7.56
N CYS A 57 -12.53 -10.96 8.86
CA CYS A 57 -12.06 -12.25 9.37
C CYS A 57 -12.98 -13.39 8.93
N ARG A 58 -14.29 -13.23 9.05
CA ARG A 58 -15.27 -14.23 8.57
C ARG A 58 -15.16 -14.48 7.07
N GLN A 59 -14.95 -13.42 6.28
CA GLN A 59 -14.74 -13.55 4.84
C GLN A 59 -13.45 -14.32 4.52
N LEU A 60 -12.37 -14.04 5.24
CA LEU A 60 -11.09 -14.73 5.06
C LEU A 60 -11.19 -16.22 5.44
N LEU A 61 -11.88 -16.54 6.53
CA LEU A 61 -12.16 -17.94 6.91
C LEU A 61 -12.99 -18.66 5.84
N HIS A 62 -14.04 -18.02 5.33
CA HIS A 62 -14.83 -18.60 4.23
C HIS A 62 -13.98 -18.86 2.97
N ARG A 63 -13.06 -17.96 2.62
CA ARG A 63 -12.14 -18.17 1.50
C ARG A 63 -11.18 -19.32 1.78
N LEU A 64 -10.68 -19.43 3.00
CA LEU A 64 -9.85 -20.55 3.42
C LEU A 64 -10.60 -21.88 3.31
N ASP A 65 -11.88 -21.94 3.74
CA ASP A 65 -12.71 -23.13 3.62
C ASP A 65 -12.94 -23.59 2.16
N VAL A 66 -12.98 -22.62 1.23
CA VAL A 66 -13.02 -22.94 -0.21
C VAL A 66 -11.67 -23.49 -0.69
N GLN A 67 -10.56 -22.92 -0.21
CA GLN A 67 -9.21 -23.35 -0.59
C GLN A 67 -8.87 -24.74 -0.02
N LYS A 68 -9.27 -25.03 1.21
CA LYS A 68 -9.07 -26.35 1.86
C LYS A 68 -9.68 -27.52 1.10
N LYS A 69 -10.74 -27.29 0.34
CA LYS A 69 -11.40 -28.31 -0.48
C LYS A 69 -10.62 -28.69 -1.74
N LYS A 70 -9.45 -28.09 -1.95
CA LYS A 70 -8.58 -28.33 -3.09
C LYS A 70 -7.57 -29.43 -2.78
N THR A 71 -6.96 -29.96 -3.85
CA THR A 71 -5.88 -30.95 -3.78
C THR A 71 -4.59 -30.38 -4.36
N VAL A 72 -3.48 -31.05 -4.18
CA VAL A 72 -2.16 -30.71 -4.76
C VAL A 72 -2.27 -30.43 -6.27
N LYS A 73 -3.10 -31.19 -6.98
CA LYS A 73 -3.37 -31.03 -8.42
C LYS A 73 -3.84 -29.61 -8.80
N ASN A 74 -4.50 -28.89 -7.89
CA ASN A 74 -4.96 -27.53 -8.13
C ASN A 74 -3.84 -26.49 -7.95
N TYR A 75 -2.72 -26.87 -7.36
CA TYR A 75 -1.56 -26.02 -7.08
C TYR A 75 -0.26 -26.69 -7.59
N PRO A 76 -0.16 -26.98 -8.90
CA PRO A 76 0.92 -27.83 -9.43
C PRO A 76 2.31 -27.25 -9.21
N PHE A 77 2.44 -25.92 -9.20
CA PHE A 77 3.72 -25.25 -8.93
C PHE A 77 4.05 -25.21 -7.43
N LEU A 78 3.16 -24.64 -6.61
CA LEU A 78 3.44 -24.42 -5.19
C LEU A 78 3.49 -25.72 -4.37
N MET A 79 2.53 -26.59 -4.59
CA MET A 79 2.37 -27.84 -3.84
C MET A 79 2.99 -29.03 -4.57
N GLY A 80 2.79 -29.12 -5.90
CA GLY A 80 3.26 -30.24 -6.68
C GLY A 80 4.79 -30.32 -6.87
N GLN A 81 5.49 -29.19 -6.68
CA GLN A 81 6.96 -29.14 -6.69
C GLN A 81 7.58 -29.02 -5.29
N GLY A 82 6.78 -29.17 -4.22
CA GLY A 82 7.29 -29.10 -2.86
C GLY A 82 7.80 -27.71 -2.43
N ILE A 83 7.34 -26.62 -3.06
CA ILE A 83 7.78 -25.26 -2.75
C ILE A 83 7.10 -24.75 -1.47
N TRP A 84 5.83 -25.13 -1.27
CA TRP A 84 5.12 -24.78 -0.05
C TRP A 84 5.52 -25.72 1.08
N ILE A 85 5.71 -25.19 2.27
CA ILE A 85 6.15 -25.95 3.45
C ILE A 85 5.27 -27.19 3.68
N ASP A 86 5.88 -28.32 3.96
CA ASP A 86 5.28 -29.64 4.14
C ASP A 86 4.55 -30.22 2.91
N SER A 87 4.48 -29.51 1.79
CA SER A 87 3.81 -30.05 0.58
C SER A 87 4.59 -31.18 -0.10
N GLU A 88 5.89 -31.31 0.18
CA GLU A 88 6.71 -32.42 -0.28
C GLU A 88 6.26 -33.79 0.27
N LYS A 89 5.44 -33.78 1.34
CA LYS A 89 4.86 -34.98 1.97
C LYS A 89 3.56 -35.45 1.31
N LEU A 90 3.02 -34.62 0.39
CA LEU A 90 1.71 -34.84 -0.22
C LEU A 90 1.84 -35.46 -1.62
N ASN A 91 0.88 -36.32 -1.96
CA ASN A 91 0.69 -36.84 -3.31
C ASN A 91 -0.26 -35.93 -4.11
N ILE A 92 -0.30 -36.10 -5.42
CA ILE A 92 -1.04 -35.26 -6.37
C ILE A 92 -2.54 -35.09 -6.06
N ASN A 93 -3.15 -36.11 -5.47
CA ASN A 93 -4.59 -36.15 -5.13
C ASN A 93 -4.88 -35.83 -3.65
N ASP A 94 -3.84 -35.64 -2.85
CA ASP A 94 -4.02 -35.36 -1.41
C ASP A 94 -4.58 -33.96 -1.18
N SER A 95 -5.33 -33.81 -0.09
CA SER A 95 -5.85 -32.53 0.36
C SER A 95 -4.70 -31.59 0.77
N VAL A 96 -4.83 -30.30 0.44
CA VAL A 96 -3.89 -29.26 0.87
C VAL A 96 -4.27 -28.62 2.19
N GLU A 97 -5.34 -29.08 2.85
CA GLU A 97 -5.92 -28.43 4.05
C GLU A 97 -4.90 -28.16 5.13
N GLU A 98 -4.12 -29.19 5.52
CA GLU A 98 -3.16 -29.06 6.64
C GLU A 98 -2.02 -28.10 6.30
N VAL A 99 -1.47 -28.18 5.11
CA VAL A 99 -0.34 -27.32 4.71
C VAL A 99 -0.75 -25.85 4.48
N LEU A 100 -2.01 -25.61 4.13
CA LEU A 100 -2.52 -24.23 4.00
C LEU A 100 -2.55 -23.47 5.33
N LYS A 101 -2.63 -24.16 6.47
CA LYS A 101 -2.63 -23.51 7.80
C LYS A 101 -1.35 -22.74 8.10
N HIS A 102 -0.26 -23.03 7.40
CA HIS A 102 0.99 -22.27 7.48
C HIS A 102 0.93 -20.89 6.78
N GLY A 103 -0.05 -20.69 5.91
CA GLY A 103 -0.26 -19.42 5.21
C GLY A 103 -0.92 -18.37 6.07
N THR A 104 -0.94 -17.12 5.60
CA THR A 104 -1.51 -15.99 6.33
C THR A 104 -2.85 -15.54 5.74
N LEU A 105 -3.73 -15.08 6.61
CA LEU A 105 -5.01 -14.43 6.30
C LEU A 105 -4.89 -12.96 6.73
N SER A 106 -4.89 -12.03 5.77
CA SER A 106 -4.53 -10.66 6.08
C SER A 106 -5.72 -9.70 5.96
N VAL A 107 -5.89 -8.85 6.96
CA VAL A 107 -6.74 -7.66 6.84
C VAL A 107 -5.86 -6.47 6.54
N GLY A 108 -6.20 -5.72 5.51
CA GLY A 108 -5.51 -4.50 5.13
C GLY A 108 -6.35 -3.26 5.42
N PHE A 109 -5.75 -2.09 5.24
CA PHE A 109 -6.43 -0.81 5.38
C PHE A 109 -5.91 0.21 4.37
N ILE A 110 -6.76 1.21 4.10
CA ILE A 110 -6.50 2.33 3.17
C ILE A 110 -6.99 3.61 3.82
N GLY A 111 -6.25 4.71 3.63
CA GLY A 111 -6.72 6.05 3.93
C GLY A 111 -6.58 6.46 5.39
N LEU A 112 -5.50 6.09 6.08
CA LEU A 112 -5.28 6.55 7.46
C LEU A 112 -5.24 8.09 7.53
N ALA A 113 -4.58 8.74 6.57
CA ALA A 113 -4.49 10.20 6.54
C ALA A 113 -5.88 10.85 6.48
N GLU A 114 -6.70 10.45 5.53
CA GLU A 114 -8.06 10.99 5.36
C GLU A 114 -8.98 10.59 6.52
N THR A 115 -8.74 9.45 7.16
CA THR A 115 -9.43 9.04 8.39
C THR A 115 -9.16 10.03 9.51
N LEU A 116 -7.90 10.38 9.72
CA LEU A 116 -7.49 11.35 10.75
C LEU A 116 -8.04 12.74 10.46
N VAL A 117 -7.99 13.18 9.19
CA VAL A 117 -8.63 14.46 8.80
C VAL A 117 -10.14 14.45 9.13
N ALA A 118 -10.84 13.35 8.85
CA ALA A 118 -12.27 13.27 9.16
C ALA A 118 -12.56 13.26 10.66
N LEU A 119 -11.65 12.75 11.50
CA LEU A 119 -11.82 12.68 12.95
C LEU A 119 -11.32 13.92 13.70
N THR A 120 -10.22 14.53 13.23
CA THR A 120 -9.49 15.59 13.98
C THR A 120 -9.28 16.87 13.18
N GLY A 121 -9.53 16.87 11.88
CA GLY A 121 -9.25 17.98 10.98
C GLY A 121 -7.82 18.03 10.44
N LYS A 122 -6.91 17.13 10.89
CA LYS A 122 -5.50 17.07 10.47
C LYS A 122 -5.03 15.63 10.29
N HIS A 123 -4.16 15.38 9.32
CA HIS A 123 -3.54 14.07 9.20
C HIS A 123 -2.24 13.95 10.04
N HIS A 124 -1.72 12.74 10.17
CA HIS A 124 -0.56 12.41 11.01
C HIS A 124 0.78 13.06 10.59
N GLY A 125 0.85 13.63 9.40
CA GLY A 125 1.99 14.48 8.98
C GLY A 125 1.93 15.90 9.53
N GLU A 126 0.74 16.37 9.93
CA GLU A 126 0.49 17.78 10.32
C GLU A 126 0.52 18.01 11.82
N SER A 127 0.16 17.01 12.64
CA SER A 127 0.15 17.16 14.09
C SER A 127 0.56 15.91 14.82
N GLU A 128 1.16 16.08 16.00
CA GLU A 128 1.55 15.01 16.92
C GLU A 128 0.33 14.24 17.41
N GLU A 129 -0.71 14.95 17.83
CA GLU A 129 -1.97 14.38 18.31
C GLU A 129 -2.60 13.44 17.26
N SER A 130 -2.66 13.87 15.98
CA SER A 130 -3.14 13.01 14.90
C SER A 130 -2.22 11.82 14.65
N ARG A 131 -0.92 11.97 14.88
CA ARG A 131 0.05 10.88 14.75
C ARG A 131 -0.18 9.82 15.84
N GLU A 132 -0.34 10.25 17.07
CA GLU A 132 -0.64 9.36 18.20
C GLU A 132 -1.95 8.61 17.96
N LEU A 133 -3.03 9.32 17.60
CA LEU A 133 -4.30 8.70 17.27
C LEU A 133 -4.18 7.70 16.09
N GLY A 134 -3.42 8.05 15.06
CA GLY A 134 -3.16 7.14 13.94
C GLY A 134 -2.46 5.87 14.40
N TYR A 135 -1.49 5.98 15.27
CA TYR A 135 -0.80 4.83 15.85
C TYR A 135 -1.72 3.99 16.73
N GLU A 136 -2.58 4.59 17.54
CA GLU A 136 -3.59 3.90 18.34
C GLU A 136 -4.57 3.10 17.48
N ILE A 137 -5.11 3.71 16.42
CA ILE A 137 -6.03 3.03 15.49
C ILE A 137 -5.37 1.79 14.87
N ILE A 138 -4.15 1.91 14.38
CA ILE A 138 -3.46 0.79 13.73
C ILE A 138 -3.02 -0.26 14.76
N SER A 139 -2.63 0.15 15.97
CA SER A 139 -2.35 -0.76 17.09
C SER A 139 -3.57 -1.58 17.47
N HIS A 140 -4.74 -0.94 17.58
CA HIS A 140 -6.01 -1.62 17.84
C HIS A 140 -6.33 -2.68 16.77
N MET A 141 -6.16 -2.32 15.49
CA MET A 141 -6.34 -3.27 14.39
C MET A 141 -5.35 -4.44 14.48
N ARG A 142 -4.11 -4.17 14.86
CA ARG A 142 -3.08 -5.21 15.02
C ARG A 142 -3.42 -6.16 16.16
N GLU A 143 -3.79 -5.64 17.32
CA GLU A 143 -4.20 -6.42 18.48
C GLU A 143 -5.42 -7.31 18.15
N PHE A 144 -6.39 -6.77 17.41
CA PHE A 144 -7.53 -7.54 16.95
C PHE A 144 -7.10 -8.75 16.10
N MET A 145 -6.12 -8.59 15.21
CA MET A 145 -5.60 -9.70 14.39
C MET A 145 -4.84 -10.73 15.23
N ASP A 146 -4.04 -10.28 16.18
CA ASP A 146 -3.28 -11.16 17.06
C ASP A 146 -4.24 -12.00 17.93
N ASN A 147 -5.27 -11.39 18.52
CA ASN A 147 -6.33 -12.08 19.26
C ASN A 147 -7.07 -13.10 18.38
N LYS A 148 -7.33 -12.74 17.10
CA LYS A 148 -7.97 -13.65 16.15
C LYS A 148 -7.09 -14.84 15.81
N SER A 149 -5.79 -14.65 15.76
CA SER A 149 -4.84 -15.75 15.58
C SER A 149 -4.85 -16.72 16.76
N GLU A 150 -4.90 -16.19 17.99
CA GLU A 150 -4.99 -17.02 19.20
C GLU A 150 -6.30 -17.79 19.28
N GLU A 151 -7.42 -17.14 18.96
CA GLU A 151 -8.75 -17.76 18.95
C GLU A 151 -8.84 -18.93 17.95
N THR A 152 -8.24 -18.77 16.77
CA THR A 152 -8.44 -19.72 15.66
C THR A 152 -7.31 -20.72 15.46
N GLY A 153 -6.12 -20.46 16.04
CA GLY A 153 -4.89 -21.22 15.74
C GLY A 153 -4.37 -21.01 14.32
N LEU A 154 -4.79 -19.93 13.63
CA LEU A 154 -4.38 -19.59 12.27
C LEU A 154 -3.55 -18.30 12.26
N ASN A 155 -2.92 -17.99 11.14
CA ASN A 155 -2.06 -16.81 11.01
C ASN A 155 -2.87 -15.61 10.49
N PHE A 156 -3.60 -14.90 11.35
CA PHE A 156 -4.20 -13.61 11.01
C PHE A 156 -3.16 -12.50 11.12
N THR A 157 -3.13 -11.58 10.16
CA THR A 157 -2.10 -10.55 10.07
C THR A 157 -2.65 -9.22 9.56
N LEU A 158 -1.97 -8.12 9.89
CA LEU A 158 -2.34 -6.77 9.43
C LEU A 158 -1.43 -6.34 8.28
N LEU A 159 -2.04 -5.87 7.19
CA LEU A 159 -1.37 -5.46 5.95
C LEU A 159 -1.51 -3.96 5.69
N ALA A 160 -0.43 -3.28 5.44
CA ALA A 160 -0.45 -1.97 4.79
C ALA A 160 -0.80 -2.18 3.30
N THR A 161 -2.08 -2.07 2.94
CA THR A 161 -2.59 -2.49 1.63
C THR A 161 -1.88 -1.80 0.47
N PRO A 162 -1.39 -2.53 -0.54
CA PRO A 162 -0.99 -1.97 -1.83
C PRO A 162 -2.25 -1.63 -2.65
N ALA A 163 -2.78 -0.42 -2.45
CA ALA A 163 -4.16 -0.14 -2.82
C ALA A 163 -4.39 0.18 -4.30
N GLU A 164 -3.40 0.62 -5.04
CA GLU A 164 -3.50 0.96 -6.47
C GLU A 164 -4.90 1.49 -6.87
N GLY A 165 -5.61 0.83 -7.80
CA GLY A 165 -6.95 1.23 -8.24
C GLY A 165 -8.05 1.14 -7.17
N LEU A 166 -7.83 0.44 -6.04
CA LEU A 166 -8.82 0.32 -4.96
C LEU A 166 -8.97 1.64 -4.19
N SER A 167 -7.88 2.41 -4.02
CA SER A 167 -7.89 3.72 -3.37
C SER A 167 -8.81 4.70 -4.11
N GLY A 168 -8.69 4.80 -5.43
CA GLY A 168 -9.56 5.63 -6.27
C GLY A 168 -11.01 5.12 -6.32
N ARG A 169 -11.20 3.79 -6.28
CA ARG A 169 -12.55 3.22 -6.21
C ARG A 169 -13.26 3.59 -4.90
N PHE A 170 -12.57 3.53 -3.79
CA PHE A 170 -13.14 3.85 -2.48
C PHE A 170 -13.56 5.32 -2.41
N VAL A 171 -12.71 6.26 -2.80
CA VAL A 171 -13.03 7.69 -2.76
C VAL A 171 -14.21 8.02 -3.68
N ARG A 172 -14.25 7.47 -4.90
CA ARG A 172 -15.40 7.68 -5.81
C ARG A 172 -16.73 7.20 -5.22
N MET A 173 -16.72 6.05 -4.54
CA MET A 173 -17.90 5.52 -3.87
C MET A 173 -18.33 6.39 -2.69
N ASP A 174 -17.38 6.93 -1.93
CA ASP A 174 -17.64 7.77 -0.76
C ASP A 174 -18.10 9.17 -1.19
N LYS A 175 -17.44 9.77 -2.18
CA LYS A 175 -17.87 11.05 -2.77
C LYS A 175 -19.29 10.98 -3.32
N LYS A 176 -19.65 9.87 -3.99
CA LYS A 176 -21.03 9.64 -4.46
C LYS A 176 -22.04 9.56 -3.31
N ARG A 177 -21.65 9.01 -2.15
CA ARG A 177 -22.54 8.73 -1.03
C ARG A 177 -22.67 9.88 -0.05
N PHE A 178 -21.57 10.57 0.22
CA PHE A 178 -21.44 11.56 1.29
C PHE A 178 -21.17 12.97 0.77
N GLY A 179 -20.96 13.13 -0.55
CA GLY A 179 -20.52 14.39 -1.15
C GLY A 179 -19.02 14.59 -1.07
N GLU A 180 -18.60 15.78 -1.47
CA GLU A 180 -17.24 16.24 -1.35
C GLU A 180 -16.98 16.76 0.06
N ILE A 181 -16.02 16.17 0.76
CA ILE A 181 -15.59 16.54 2.10
C ILE A 181 -14.14 17.02 1.98
N PRO A 182 -13.84 18.30 2.27
CA PRO A 182 -12.49 18.86 2.15
C PRO A 182 -11.45 18.07 2.95
N GLY A 183 -10.32 17.75 2.30
CA GLY A 183 -9.25 16.95 2.88
C GLY A 183 -9.55 15.45 3.03
N VAL A 184 -10.76 15.00 2.68
CA VAL A 184 -11.18 13.60 2.79
C VAL A 184 -11.58 13.01 1.44
N THR A 185 -12.62 13.55 0.78
CA THR A 185 -13.13 13.00 -0.49
C THR A 185 -12.96 13.94 -1.68
N ASP A 186 -12.24 15.01 -1.52
CA ASP A 186 -12.00 16.08 -2.53
C ASP A 186 -10.95 15.70 -3.59
N ARG A 187 -10.23 14.59 -3.39
CA ARG A 187 -9.21 14.06 -4.33
C ARG A 187 -9.71 12.83 -5.07
N ASP A 188 -8.92 12.35 -6.03
CA ASP A 188 -9.26 11.21 -6.88
C ASP A 188 -8.92 9.84 -6.25
N TYR A 189 -8.15 9.83 -5.16
CA TYR A 189 -7.76 8.62 -4.43
C TYR A 189 -7.59 8.90 -2.94
N TYR A 190 -7.73 7.86 -2.11
CA TYR A 190 -7.28 7.88 -0.74
C TYR A 190 -5.81 7.52 -0.65
N THR A 191 -5.11 8.12 0.28
CA THR A 191 -3.72 7.78 0.57
C THR A 191 -3.58 6.30 0.92
N ASN A 192 -2.56 5.65 0.37
CA ASN A 192 -2.30 4.24 0.65
C ASN A 192 -1.95 4.03 2.12
N SER A 193 -2.62 3.06 2.74
CA SER A 193 -2.32 2.58 4.10
C SER A 193 -2.03 3.71 5.12
N PHE A 194 -0.84 3.74 5.69
CA PHE A 194 -0.38 4.70 6.70
C PHE A 194 0.51 5.82 6.13
N HIS A 195 0.66 5.93 4.81
CA HIS A 195 1.56 6.94 4.25
C HIS A 195 1.14 8.36 4.62
N VAL A 196 2.14 9.21 4.82
CA VAL A 196 1.93 10.67 4.74
C VAL A 196 1.57 11.00 3.29
N PRO A 197 0.51 11.80 3.05
CA PRO A 197 0.08 12.11 1.70
C PRO A 197 1.19 12.70 0.83
N VAL A 198 1.28 12.24 -0.42
CA VAL A 198 2.35 12.68 -1.35
C VAL A 198 2.29 14.17 -1.70
N TYR A 199 1.11 14.77 -1.60
CA TYR A 199 0.93 16.20 -1.84
C TYR A 199 1.34 17.09 -0.65
N TYR A 200 1.64 16.48 0.51
CA TYR A 200 2.06 17.22 1.69
C TYR A 200 3.55 17.48 1.66
N GLY A 201 3.95 18.76 1.70
CA GLY A 201 5.35 19.19 1.69
C GLY A 201 6.05 18.83 3.00
N ILE A 202 6.82 17.75 2.98
CA ILE A 202 7.57 17.26 4.14
C ILE A 202 8.95 16.78 3.71
N SER A 203 9.95 16.90 4.60
CA SER A 203 11.28 16.34 4.32
C SER A 203 11.24 14.81 4.28
N ALA A 204 12.11 14.22 3.46
CA ALA A 204 12.28 12.76 3.39
C ALA A 204 12.55 12.14 4.78
N PHE A 205 13.36 12.82 5.60
CA PHE A 205 13.72 12.36 6.94
C PHE A 205 12.54 12.39 7.91
N ASP A 206 11.72 13.42 7.87
CA ASP A 206 10.55 13.52 8.74
C ASP A 206 9.47 12.53 8.32
N LYS A 207 9.25 12.37 7.01
CA LYS A 207 8.34 11.34 6.48
C LYS A 207 8.73 9.94 6.97
N ILE A 208 10.02 9.58 6.87
CA ILE A 208 10.56 8.31 7.35
C ILE A 208 10.25 8.11 8.84
N LYS A 209 10.52 9.12 9.67
CA LYS A 209 10.29 9.05 11.12
C LYS A 209 8.81 8.91 11.48
N ILE A 210 7.93 9.56 10.74
CA ILE A 210 6.47 9.49 10.95
C ILE A 210 5.93 8.11 10.55
N GLU A 211 6.39 7.54 9.45
CA GLU A 211 5.90 6.27 8.95
C GLU A 211 6.51 5.05 9.65
N ALA A 212 7.73 5.15 10.14
CA ALA A 212 8.48 4.03 10.71
C ALA A 212 7.75 3.24 11.82
N PRO A 213 7.06 3.87 12.80
CA PRO A 213 6.35 3.14 13.85
C PRO A 213 5.28 2.17 13.32
N PHE A 214 4.64 2.49 12.20
CA PHE A 214 3.60 1.65 11.59
C PHE A 214 4.16 0.36 10.98
N HIS A 215 5.45 0.31 10.66
CA HIS A 215 6.09 -0.88 10.12
C HIS A 215 6.07 -2.05 11.11
N ALA A 216 6.26 -1.78 12.40
CA ALA A 216 6.18 -2.81 13.44
C ALA A 216 4.77 -3.39 13.59
N LEU A 217 3.74 -2.59 13.33
CA LEU A 217 2.34 -3.00 13.46
C LEU A 217 1.83 -3.81 12.26
N THR A 218 2.40 -3.63 11.08
CA THR A 218 1.92 -4.23 9.82
C THR A 218 2.73 -5.46 9.43
N ASN A 219 2.51 -6.56 10.15
CA ASN A 219 3.27 -7.81 10.02
C ASN A 219 3.02 -8.61 8.74
N ALA A 220 1.94 -8.32 8.02
CA ALA A 220 1.68 -8.92 6.69
C ALA A 220 2.42 -8.22 5.55
N GLY A 221 3.00 -7.06 5.82
CA GLY A 221 3.78 -6.29 4.86
C GLY A 221 3.42 -4.82 4.81
N HIS A 222 4.42 -4.06 4.41
CA HIS A 222 4.40 -2.60 4.34
C HIS A 222 5.50 -2.15 3.38
N ILE A 223 5.50 -0.85 3.06
CA ILE A 223 6.59 -0.17 2.38
C ILE A 223 6.50 1.32 2.73
N SER A 224 7.63 2.00 2.81
CA SER A 224 7.69 3.46 2.77
C SER A 224 8.37 3.92 1.50
N TYR A 225 7.76 4.88 0.83
CA TYR A 225 8.31 5.53 -0.36
C TYR A 225 8.87 6.89 0.01
N VAL A 226 10.08 7.16 -0.45
CA VAL A 226 10.69 8.48 -0.40
C VAL A 226 10.94 8.92 -1.83
N GLU A 227 10.49 10.11 -2.17
CA GLU A 227 10.74 10.75 -3.45
C GLU A 227 11.86 11.77 -3.27
N LEU A 228 12.90 11.66 -4.10
CA LEU A 228 14.03 12.58 -4.12
C LEU A 228 14.04 13.36 -5.44
N ASP A 229 14.07 14.68 -5.31
CA ASP A 229 14.24 15.57 -6.44
C ASP A 229 15.67 15.53 -6.99
N GLY A 230 15.83 15.83 -8.26
CA GLY A 230 17.11 15.95 -8.91
C GLY A 230 17.75 14.60 -9.27
N ASP A 231 18.97 14.67 -9.74
CA ASP A 231 19.76 13.52 -10.19
C ASP A 231 20.50 12.91 -8.98
N THR A 232 19.94 11.86 -8.43
CA THR A 232 20.51 11.14 -7.26
C THR A 232 21.91 10.58 -7.53
N ALA A 233 22.26 10.31 -8.79
CA ALA A 233 23.61 9.86 -9.17
C ALA A 233 24.67 10.95 -8.94
N LYS A 234 24.27 12.23 -8.95
CA LYS A 234 25.16 13.35 -8.65
C LYS A 234 25.32 13.65 -7.17
N ASN A 235 24.51 13.04 -6.31
CA ASN A 235 24.57 13.22 -4.87
C ASN A 235 24.39 11.89 -4.12
N PRO A 236 25.34 10.95 -4.25
CA PRO A 236 25.25 9.64 -3.60
C PRO A 236 25.27 9.74 -2.07
N GLU A 237 25.86 10.78 -1.49
CA GLU A 237 25.91 10.99 -0.04
C GLU A 237 24.51 11.29 0.52
N ALA A 238 23.72 12.09 -0.17
CA ALA A 238 22.33 12.35 0.24
C ALA A 238 21.49 11.07 0.14
N PHE A 239 21.66 10.28 -0.91
CA PHE A 239 21.00 8.98 -1.05
C PHE A 239 21.39 8.02 0.10
N GLU A 240 22.68 7.92 0.42
CA GLU A 240 23.16 7.12 1.54
C GLU A 240 22.56 7.59 2.88
N ALA A 241 22.49 8.90 3.12
CA ALA A 241 21.89 9.47 4.32
C ALA A 241 20.41 9.05 4.48
N VAL A 242 19.63 9.03 3.42
CA VAL A 242 18.24 8.56 3.42
C VAL A 242 18.17 7.07 3.79
N ILE A 243 18.99 6.21 3.19
CA ILE A 243 19.02 4.77 3.51
C ILE A 243 19.43 4.54 4.96
N ARG A 244 20.43 5.28 5.46
CA ARG A 244 20.84 5.20 6.87
C ARG A 244 19.71 5.64 7.82
N CYS A 245 18.97 6.69 7.46
CA CYS A 245 17.80 7.13 8.22
C CYS A 245 16.71 6.06 8.25
N MET A 246 16.37 5.45 7.10
CA MET A 246 15.42 4.33 7.02
C MET A 246 15.82 3.19 7.96
N LYS A 247 17.10 2.77 7.92
CA LYS A 247 17.61 1.72 8.79
C LYS A 247 17.53 2.09 10.27
N ALA A 248 17.97 3.30 10.62
CA ALA A 248 17.98 3.77 12.01
C ALA A 248 16.57 3.94 12.58
N SER A 249 15.59 4.29 11.75
CA SER A 249 14.18 4.46 12.14
C SER A 249 13.39 3.15 12.19
N GLY A 250 13.96 2.02 11.74
CA GLY A 250 13.28 0.72 11.76
C GLY A 250 12.34 0.48 10.57
N ILE A 251 12.57 1.15 9.44
CA ILE A 251 11.85 0.86 8.19
C ILE A 251 12.15 -0.57 7.75
N GLY A 252 11.13 -1.43 7.73
CA GLY A 252 11.27 -2.84 7.37
C GLY A 252 11.39 -3.07 5.86
N TYR A 253 10.82 -2.18 5.05
CA TYR A 253 10.92 -2.16 3.60
C TYR A 253 10.72 -0.74 3.10
N GLY A 254 11.67 -0.23 2.36
CA GLY A 254 11.65 1.13 1.82
C GLY A 254 12.03 1.16 0.34
N SER A 255 11.56 2.18 -0.36
CA SER A 255 11.94 2.50 -1.72
C SER A 255 12.27 3.97 -1.83
N VAL A 256 13.36 4.28 -2.48
CA VAL A 256 13.68 5.65 -2.89
C VAL A 256 13.33 5.78 -4.35
N ASN A 257 12.32 6.59 -4.63
CA ASN A 257 11.86 6.86 -5.97
C ASN A 257 12.46 8.18 -6.45
N HIS A 258 12.77 8.20 -7.70
CA HIS A 258 13.10 9.43 -8.42
C HIS A 258 11.93 9.68 -9.39
N PRO A 259 11.13 10.73 -9.18
CA PRO A 259 10.05 11.04 -10.11
C PRO A 259 10.70 11.41 -11.46
N VAL A 260 10.37 10.64 -12.46
CA VAL A 260 10.88 10.85 -13.83
C VAL A 260 9.68 10.88 -14.74
N ASP A 261 9.22 12.09 -15.01
CA ASP A 261 8.26 12.34 -16.06
C ASP A 261 8.98 12.45 -17.39
N ARG A 262 8.30 12.08 -18.45
CA ARG A 262 8.80 12.23 -19.80
C ARG A 262 7.78 12.98 -20.63
N ASP A 263 8.16 14.15 -21.10
CA ASP A 263 7.37 14.84 -22.11
C ASP A 263 7.48 14.10 -23.46
N PRO A 264 6.34 13.57 -23.98
CA PRO A 264 6.38 12.75 -25.19
C PRO A 264 6.71 13.56 -26.46
N VAL A 265 6.60 14.88 -26.39
CA VAL A 265 6.81 15.77 -27.54
C VAL A 265 8.26 16.23 -27.64
N CYS A 266 8.83 16.76 -26.55
CA CYS A 266 10.19 17.27 -26.55
C CYS A 266 11.22 16.29 -25.95
N GLY A 267 10.75 15.15 -25.41
CA GLY A 267 11.58 14.12 -24.79
C GLY A 267 12.29 14.57 -23.51
N TYR A 268 11.85 15.64 -22.89
CA TYR A 268 12.34 16.00 -21.56
C TYR A 268 12.12 14.85 -20.60
N THR A 269 13.12 14.55 -19.81
CA THR A 269 13.06 13.53 -18.77
C THR A 269 13.49 14.20 -17.46
N GLY A 270 12.62 14.19 -16.45
CA GLY A 270 12.83 14.88 -15.19
C GLY A 270 11.49 15.14 -14.52
N VAL A 271 11.48 15.95 -13.46
CA VAL A 271 10.25 16.36 -12.81
C VAL A 271 9.49 17.33 -13.71
N ILE A 272 8.25 16.99 -14.05
CA ILE A 272 7.30 17.86 -14.75
C ILE A 272 6.12 18.00 -13.82
N ASP A 273 5.96 19.18 -13.25
CA ASP A 273 4.73 19.52 -12.52
C ASP A 273 3.61 19.82 -13.55
N ASP A 274 3.07 21.03 -13.56
CA ASP A 274 2.02 21.42 -14.52
C ASP A 274 2.57 21.77 -15.90
N VAL A 275 3.84 22.15 -16.02
CA VAL A 275 4.44 22.70 -17.23
C VAL A 275 5.80 22.07 -17.49
N CYS A 276 5.98 21.50 -18.68
CA CYS A 276 7.29 20.96 -19.09
C CYS A 276 8.35 22.07 -19.13
N PRO A 277 9.45 21.95 -18.34
CA PRO A 277 10.47 23.01 -18.27
C PRO A 277 11.28 23.18 -19.55
N ARG A 278 11.24 22.20 -20.48
CA ARG A 278 11.94 22.27 -21.78
C ARG A 278 11.12 22.95 -22.87
N CYS A 279 9.84 22.61 -23.00
CA CYS A 279 9.02 23.10 -24.13
C CYS A 279 7.83 23.98 -23.72
N GLY A 280 7.53 24.07 -22.41
CA GLY A 280 6.44 24.88 -21.90
C GLY A 280 5.05 24.27 -22.09
N ARG A 281 4.94 23.02 -22.52
CA ARG A 281 3.66 22.31 -22.71
C ARG A 281 3.07 21.91 -21.36
N ARG A 282 1.76 22.06 -21.22
CA ARG A 282 1.01 21.53 -20.06
C ARG A 282 0.53 20.10 -20.33
N GLU A 283 0.36 19.33 -19.29
CA GLU A 283 -0.25 18.01 -19.37
C GLU A 283 -1.66 18.11 -19.96
N GLY A 284 -2.00 17.19 -20.87
CA GLY A 284 -3.30 17.20 -21.58
C GLY A 284 -3.45 18.30 -22.66
N GLU A 285 -2.49 19.20 -22.83
CA GLU A 285 -2.52 20.24 -23.85
C GLU A 285 -2.22 19.64 -25.23
N SER A 286 -3.09 19.90 -26.21
CA SER A 286 -2.83 19.55 -27.61
C SER A 286 -1.74 20.48 -28.16
N ILE A 287 -0.81 19.92 -28.93
CA ILE A 287 0.25 20.68 -29.58
C ILE A 287 -0.08 20.91 -31.06
N SER A 288 0.16 22.12 -31.54
CA SER A 288 0.01 22.41 -32.98
C SER A 288 1.11 21.73 -33.80
N LEU A 289 0.80 21.35 -35.03
CA LEU A 289 1.79 20.79 -35.97
C LEU A 289 3.00 21.71 -36.18
N GLU A 290 2.76 23.01 -36.20
CA GLU A 290 3.80 24.03 -36.38
C GLU A 290 4.79 23.97 -35.18
N ARG A 291 4.24 24.00 -33.95
CA ARG A 291 5.05 23.90 -32.72
C ARG A 291 5.74 22.56 -32.61
N LEU A 292 5.10 21.47 -33.04
CA LEU A 292 5.71 20.13 -33.06
C LEU A 292 6.92 20.09 -33.99
N ASN A 293 6.83 20.70 -35.18
CA ASN A 293 7.90 20.75 -36.14
C ASN A 293 9.06 21.64 -35.65
N GLU A 294 8.79 22.73 -34.93
CA GLU A 294 9.84 23.52 -34.28
C GLU A 294 10.61 22.71 -33.25
N LEU A 295 9.89 21.96 -32.39
CA LEU A 295 10.48 21.11 -31.36
C LEU A 295 11.30 19.97 -31.97
N ARG A 296 10.83 19.34 -33.06
CA ARG A 296 11.58 18.33 -33.81
C ARG A 296 12.88 18.87 -34.36
N LYS A 297 12.87 20.10 -34.86
CA LYS A 297 14.11 20.78 -35.36
C LYS A 297 15.06 21.12 -34.21
N LYS A 298 14.52 21.53 -33.08
CA LYS A 298 15.31 21.92 -31.91
C LYS A 298 15.90 20.72 -31.15
N TYR A 299 15.22 19.57 -31.19
CA TYR A 299 15.60 18.33 -30.48
C TYR A 299 15.54 17.13 -31.43
N PRO A 300 16.47 17.04 -32.43
CA PRO A 300 16.41 16.04 -33.51
C PRO A 300 16.59 14.60 -33.00
N ASP A 301 17.32 14.42 -31.91
CA ASP A 301 17.63 13.09 -31.35
C ASP A 301 16.54 12.52 -30.42
N VAL A 302 15.44 13.27 -30.25
CA VAL A 302 14.34 12.85 -29.38
C VAL A 302 13.26 12.20 -30.22
N PRO A 303 12.95 10.90 -30.02
CA PRO A 303 11.84 10.26 -30.71
C PRO A 303 10.53 10.89 -30.26
N VAL A 304 9.73 11.35 -31.22
CA VAL A 304 8.38 11.86 -30.97
C VAL A 304 7.41 10.72 -31.22
N TYR A 305 6.76 10.25 -30.15
CA TYR A 305 5.88 9.10 -30.17
C TYR A 305 4.39 9.42 -30.39
N LEU A 306 4.04 10.71 -30.42
CA LEU A 306 2.66 11.13 -30.65
C LEU A 306 2.54 11.73 -32.05
N ASP A 307 1.69 11.14 -32.87
CA ASP A 307 1.10 11.84 -33.99
C ASP A 307 0.17 12.94 -33.45
N ALA A 308 0.10 14.06 -34.14
CA ALA A 308 -0.66 15.24 -33.72
C ALA A 308 -2.18 15.02 -33.56
N ASN A 309 -2.67 13.78 -33.67
CA ASN A 309 -4.07 13.37 -33.60
C ASN A 309 -4.41 12.49 -32.39
N HIS A 310 -3.53 12.41 -31.36
CA HIS A 310 -3.82 11.69 -30.12
C HIS A 310 -3.77 12.61 -28.92
#